data_0c71730baf49677d3df07efb1191350f
#
_entry.id   0c71730baf49677d3df07efb1191350f
#
_cell.length_a   1.000
_cell.length_b   1.000
_cell.length_c   1.000
_cell.angle_alpha   90.00
_cell.angle_beta   90.00
_cell.angle_gamma   90.00
#
_symmetry.space_group_name_H-M   'P 1'
#
loop_
_entity.id
_entity.type
_entity.pdbx_description
1 polymer ?
#
loop_
_entity_poly.entity_id
_entity_poly.type
_entity_poly.pdbx_seq_one_letter_code
_entity_poly.pdbx_strand_id
1 'polypeptide(L)'
;MLQYLVILLDDTSVAYCHADNPLKERNLMPLETLKKGILFGMKQNLMIQYVFPDYALPEEYASVIESIDNVKIFPLSHKPVTGITDDSEADVVVANNVAFFVSKKEKDDTTISGTEMTTMEMATVKNLVLRMDFNEMLAKKDEIAKLFAQGLRVNLCITNVEQFTDEQIESYQQVLNEWNAVLLELFKQGLSPQFNLLTDRMMLEKMHNCEAGVNNITLAPNGKFYLCPAFYYDEKMQVYNQLNHHQPSSDNSVGDLENGLDIPNQQLLRLDHAPLCRNCDAFQCRRCPWLNRKLTWDLNTPSHQQCVMAHLERNASRDLLNDIREIGEYMPQIDIKEIDYLDPFDVRKEF
;
A
#
# COMPACT_ATOMS: atom_id res chain seq x y z
N MET A 1 -20.10 -0.75 -3.82
CA MET A 1 -20.10 -1.69 -4.96
C MET A 1 -18.64 -2.00 -5.23
N LEU A 2 -18.30 -3.26 -5.41
CA LEU A 2 -16.91 -3.65 -5.76
C LEU A 2 -16.49 -2.97 -7.06
N GLN A 3 -15.22 -2.56 -7.12
CA GLN A 3 -14.60 -1.89 -8.27
C GLN A 3 -13.32 -2.60 -8.70
N TYR A 4 -12.65 -3.28 -7.78
CA TYR A 4 -11.34 -3.89 -8.02
C TYR A 4 -11.32 -5.35 -7.63
N LEU A 5 -10.69 -6.16 -8.47
CA LEU A 5 -10.29 -7.54 -8.17
C LEU A 5 -8.76 -7.62 -8.14
N VAL A 6 -8.20 -7.86 -6.98
CA VAL A 6 -6.77 -8.15 -6.80
C VAL A 6 -6.58 -9.65 -7.00
N ILE A 7 -5.68 -10.06 -7.87
CA ILE A 7 -5.33 -11.47 -8.12
C ILE A 7 -3.89 -11.71 -7.68
N LEU A 8 -3.72 -12.53 -6.65
CA LEU A 8 -2.40 -13.04 -6.25
C LEU A 8 -2.01 -14.17 -7.21
N LEU A 9 -0.98 -13.96 -8.00
CA LEU A 9 -0.56 -14.96 -9.00
C LEU A 9 0.15 -16.17 -8.36
N ASP A 10 0.75 -15.98 -7.19
CA ASP A 10 1.48 -17.02 -6.46
C ASP A 10 1.39 -16.78 -4.95
N ASP A 11 1.59 -17.84 -4.14
CA ASP A 11 1.68 -17.70 -2.68
C ASP A 11 2.80 -16.75 -2.26
N THR A 12 3.88 -16.64 -3.06
CA THR A 12 5.02 -15.74 -2.82
C THR A 12 4.85 -14.36 -3.47
N SER A 13 3.67 -14.02 -3.98
CA SER A 13 3.38 -12.69 -4.55
C SER A 13 3.76 -11.57 -3.56
N VAL A 14 4.27 -10.45 -4.10
CA VAL A 14 4.82 -9.37 -3.29
C VAL A 14 3.77 -8.75 -2.37
N ALA A 15 4.13 -8.52 -1.10
CA ALA A 15 3.31 -7.74 -0.20
C ALA A 15 3.48 -6.24 -0.51
N TYR A 16 2.38 -5.50 -0.64
CA TYR A 16 2.37 -4.07 -1.01
C TYR A 16 1.64 -3.18 0.00
N CYS A 17 1.30 -3.72 1.17
CA CYS A 17 0.62 -3.00 2.26
C CYS A 17 1.29 -3.28 3.61
N HIS A 18 0.62 -2.98 4.74
CA HIS A 18 1.17 -3.17 6.09
C HIS A 18 1.53 -4.63 6.39
N ALA A 19 0.73 -5.58 5.93
CA ALA A 19 1.01 -7.00 6.17
C ALA A 19 2.20 -7.48 5.35
N ASP A 20 3.09 -8.23 5.98
CA ASP A 20 4.11 -8.98 5.29
C ASP A 20 3.53 -10.25 4.66
N ASN A 21 4.15 -10.71 3.57
CA ASN A 21 3.92 -12.05 3.06
C ASN A 21 4.99 -13.00 3.63
N PRO A 22 4.65 -13.84 4.62
CA PRO A 22 5.60 -14.77 5.21
C PRO A 22 5.80 -16.05 4.40
N LEU A 23 4.98 -16.28 3.35
CA LEU A 23 5.00 -17.49 2.55
C LEU A 23 6.25 -17.51 1.67
N LYS A 24 6.96 -18.65 1.66
CA LYS A 24 8.22 -18.84 0.92
C LYS A 24 8.13 -19.96 -0.12
N GLU A 25 7.10 -20.77 -0.05
CA GLU A 25 6.89 -21.86 -1.00
C GLU A 25 6.11 -21.36 -2.20
N ARG A 26 6.64 -21.61 -3.38
CA ARG A 26 5.98 -21.28 -4.64
C ARG A 26 4.75 -22.15 -4.83
N ASN A 27 3.63 -21.52 -5.05
CA ASN A 27 2.37 -22.18 -5.38
C ASN A 27 1.64 -21.28 -6.39
N LEU A 28 2.06 -21.40 -7.65
CA LEU A 28 1.51 -20.60 -8.75
C LEU A 28 0.03 -20.92 -8.92
N MET A 29 -0.80 -19.89 -9.04
CA MET A 29 -2.22 -20.04 -9.36
C MET A 29 -2.40 -20.87 -10.63
N PRO A 30 -3.18 -21.97 -10.61
CA PRO A 30 -3.44 -22.75 -11.83
C PRO A 30 -4.02 -21.84 -12.93
N LEU A 31 -3.57 -22.02 -14.17
CA LEU A 31 -3.98 -21.19 -15.30
C LEU A 31 -5.51 -21.15 -15.51
N GLU A 32 -6.18 -22.27 -15.29
CA GLU A 32 -7.64 -22.34 -15.37
C GLU A 32 -8.33 -21.56 -14.24
N THR A 33 -7.73 -21.51 -13.04
CA THR A 33 -8.20 -20.68 -11.93
C THR A 33 -8.04 -19.20 -12.27
N LEU A 34 -6.89 -18.81 -12.84
CA LEU A 34 -6.65 -17.45 -13.34
C LEU A 34 -7.69 -17.02 -14.37
N LYS A 35 -7.94 -17.86 -15.40
CA LYS A 35 -8.97 -17.59 -16.42
C LYS A 35 -10.36 -17.41 -15.82
N LYS A 36 -10.76 -18.27 -14.86
CA LYS A 36 -12.03 -18.15 -14.15
C LYS A 36 -12.10 -16.85 -13.34
N GLY A 37 -11.00 -16.46 -12.68
CA GLY A 37 -10.88 -15.20 -11.95
C GLY A 37 -11.06 -13.98 -12.85
N ILE A 38 -10.42 -13.97 -14.02
CA ILE A 38 -10.58 -12.91 -15.03
C ILE A 38 -12.05 -12.84 -15.50
N LEU A 39 -12.65 -13.97 -15.83
CA LEU A 39 -14.06 -14.03 -16.25
C LEU A 39 -15.00 -13.53 -15.14
N PHE A 40 -14.70 -13.82 -13.88
CA PHE A 40 -15.45 -13.29 -12.74
C PHE A 40 -15.32 -11.76 -12.69
N GLY A 41 -14.10 -11.22 -12.78
CA GLY A 41 -13.85 -9.77 -12.80
C GLY A 41 -14.59 -9.07 -13.95
N MET A 42 -14.52 -9.62 -15.16
CA MET A 42 -15.23 -9.09 -16.33
C MET A 42 -16.74 -9.08 -16.14
N LYS A 43 -17.33 -10.18 -15.63
CA LYS A 43 -18.79 -10.28 -15.39
C LYS A 43 -19.27 -9.28 -14.35
N GLN A 44 -18.43 -8.95 -13.38
CA GLN A 44 -18.74 -7.98 -12.31
C GLN A 44 -18.30 -6.55 -12.67
N ASN A 45 -17.73 -6.33 -13.85
CA ASN A 45 -17.17 -5.06 -14.32
C ASN A 45 -16.13 -4.50 -13.32
N LEU A 46 -15.19 -5.35 -12.89
CA LEU A 46 -14.12 -4.99 -11.96
C LEU A 46 -12.83 -4.70 -12.71
N MET A 47 -12.08 -3.69 -12.29
CA MET A 47 -10.71 -3.48 -12.71
C MET A 47 -9.82 -4.55 -12.06
N ILE A 48 -9.01 -5.24 -12.86
CA ILE A 48 -8.15 -6.31 -12.37
C ILE A 48 -6.76 -5.76 -12.04
N GLN A 49 -6.24 -6.17 -10.90
CA GLN A 49 -4.88 -5.89 -10.44
C GLN A 49 -4.16 -7.22 -10.19
N TYR A 50 -3.09 -7.47 -10.92
CA TYR A 50 -2.26 -8.67 -10.74
C TYR A 50 -1.10 -8.37 -9.81
N VAL A 51 -0.87 -9.25 -8.82
CA VAL A 51 0.26 -9.17 -7.90
C VAL A 51 1.25 -10.27 -8.22
N PHE A 52 2.44 -9.89 -8.62
CA PHE A 52 3.46 -10.78 -9.14
C PHE A 52 4.39 -11.30 -8.05
N PRO A 53 4.93 -12.52 -8.22
CA PRO A 53 6.08 -13.02 -7.46
C PRO A 53 7.41 -12.42 -7.99
N ASP A 54 8.52 -12.74 -7.35
CA ASP A 54 9.87 -12.30 -7.72
C ASP A 54 10.52 -13.09 -8.86
N TYR A 55 9.85 -14.09 -9.38
CA TYR A 55 10.33 -14.95 -10.48
C TYR A 55 9.47 -14.80 -11.74
N ALA A 56 10.05 -15.14 -12.89
CA ALA A 56 9.35 -15.11 -14.17
C ALA A 56 8.26 -16.19 -14.24
N LEU A 57 7.04 -15.78 -14.60
CA LEU A 57 5.93 -16.70 -14.84
C LEU A 57 6.15 -17.51 -16.13
N PRO A 58 5.49 -18.68 -16.26
CA PRO A 58 5.45 -19.41 -17.55
C PRO A 58 4.84 -18.54 -18.66
N GLU A 59 5.35 -18.66 -19.88
CA GLU A 59 4.96 -17.85 -21.04
C GLU A 59 3.46 -17.89 -21.34
N GLU A 60 2.80 -19.01 -21.06
CA GLU A 60 1.35 -19.20 -21.24
C GLU A 60 0.48 -18.23 -20.39
N TYR A 61 1.04 -17.67 -19.32
CA TYR A 61 0.35 -16.67 -18.50
C TYR A 61 0.30 -15.29 -19.15
N ALA A 62 1.31 -14.94 -19.97
CA ALA A 62 1.42 -13.63 -20.58
C ALA A 62 0.18 -13.29 -21.42
N SER A 63 -0.22 -14.16 -22.33
CA SER A 63 -1.38 -13.93 -23.20
C SER A 63 -2.69 -13.81 -22.42
N VAL A 64 -2.80 -14.49 -21.29
CA VAL A 64 -3.99 -14.45 -20.43
C VAL A 64 -4.04 -13.15 -19.64
N ILE A 65 -2.91 -12.71 -19.07
CA ILE A 65 -2.80 -11.46 -18.31
C ILE A 65 -3.03 -10.25 -19.21
N GLU A 66 -2.43 -10.24 -20.41
CA GLU A 66 -2.55 -9.12 -21.37
C GLU A 66 -3.87 -9.11 -22.15
N SER A 67 -4.77 -10.07 -21.91
CA SER A 67 -6.05 -10.15 -22.65
C SER A 67 -7.05 -9.06 -22.30
N ILE A 68 -6.86 -8.35 -21.21
CA ILE A 68 -7.73 -7.27 -20.71
C ILE A 68 -6.92 -6.14 -20.11
N ASP A 69 -7.54 -4.96 -19.98
CA ASP A 69 -6.95 -3.85 -19.23
C ASP A 69 -6.75 -4.25 -17.76
N ASN A 70 -5.57 -3.99 -17.26
CA ASN A 70 -5.18 -4.37 -15.91
C ASN A 70 -4.13 -3.42 -15.33
N VAL A 71 -3.85 -3.57 -14.04
CA VAL A 71 -2.72 -2.96 -13.34
C VAL A 71 -1.83 -4.07 -12.80
N LYS A 72 -0.54 -3.95 -12.98
CA LYS A 72 0.44 -4.92 -12.51
C LYS A 72 1.19 -4.37 -11.31
N ILE A 73 1.36 -5.19 -10.28
CA ILE A 73 2.10 -4.87 -9.06
C ILE A 73 3.29 -5.82 -8.99
N PHE A 74 4.48 -5.27 -9.23
CA PHE A 74 5.71 -6.03 -9.32
C PHE A 74 6.60 -5.82 -8.09
N PRO A 75 7.29 -6.85 -7.59
CA PRO A 75 8.46 -6.61 -6.75
C PRO A 75 9.59 -5.97 -7.58
N LEU A 76 10.40 -5.14 -6.97
CA LEU A 76 11.56 -4.52 -7.64
C LEU A 76 12.51 -5.56 -8.26
N SER A 77 12.57 -6.75 -7.69
CA SER A 77 13.36 -7.90 -8.18
C SER A 77 12.67 -8.69 -9.30
N HIS A 78 11.49 -8.25 -9.77
CA HIS A 78 10.73 -8.97 -10.77
C HIS A 78 11.56 -9.19 -12.04
N LYS A 79 11.49 -10.40 -12.57
CA LYS A 79 12.07 -10.74 -13.88
C LYS A 79 10.96 -10.67 -14.91
N PRO A 80 11.08 -9.82 -15.94
CA PRO A 80 10.06 -9.70 -16.95
C PRO A 80 9.79 -11.04 -17.64
N VAL A 81 8.53 -11.29 -17.94
CA VAL A 81 8.08 -12.44 -18.72
C VAL A 81 7.88 -11.96 -20.15
N THR A 82 8.34 -12.73 -21.12
CA THR A 82 8.13 -12.42 -22.53
C THR A 82 6.64 -12.25 -22.83
N GLY A 83 6.24 -11.12 -23.37
CA GLY A 83 4.85 -10.78 -23.70
C GLY A 83 4.06 -10.11 -22.59
N ILE A 84 4.64 -9.88 -21.41
CA ILE A 84 4.10 -8.97 -20.41
C ILE A 84 4.83 -7.64 -20.52
N THR A 85 4.09 -6.56 -20.72
CA THR A 85 4.64 -5.21 -20.81
C THR A 85 4.67 -4.57 -19.44
N ASP A 86 5.81 -3.96 -19.08
CA ASP A 86 6.03 -3.29 -17.81
C ASP A 86 5.98 -1.75 -17.96
N ASP A 87 5.45 -1.27 -19.10
CA ASP A 87 5.56 0.14 -19.51
C ASP A 87 4.29 0.95 -19.21
N SER A 88 3.30 0.35 -18.54
CA SER A 88 2.06 1.05 -18.22
C SER A 88 2.29 2.09 -17.11
N GLU A 89 1.81 3.32 -17.30
CA GLU A 89 1.83 4.35 -16.26
C GLU A 89 1.03 3.97 -15.00
N ALA A 90 0.13 2.99 -15.14
CA ALA A 90 -0.67 2.46 -14.03
C ALA A 90 0.06 1.37 -13.24
N ASP A 91 1.16 0.82 -13.75
CA ASP A 91 1.88 -0.26 -13.07
C ASP A 91 2.61 0.24 -11.82
N VAL A 92 2.73 -0.65 -10.84
CA VAL A 92 3.24 -0.33 -9.52
C VAL A 92 4.44 -1.21 -9.20
N VAL A 93 5.55 -0.60 -8.82
CA VAL A 93 6.73 -1.32 -8.33
C VAL A 93 6.79 -1.26 -6.82
N VAL A 94 7.01 -2.41 -6.19
CA VAL A 94 7.16 -2.53 -4.74
C VAL A 94 8.62 -2.78 -4.39
N ALA A 95 9.17 -1.93 -3.52
CA ALA A 95 10.53 -2.03 -3.02
C ALA A 95 10.57 -2.00 -1.48
N ASN A 96 11.48 -2.78 -0.92
CA ASN A 96 11.76 -2.78 0.52
C ASN A 96 13.04 -1.99 0.84
N ASN A 97 13.67 -1.36 -0.15
CA ASN A 97 14.90 -0.59 0.04
C ASN A 97 14.97 0.56 -0.97
N VAL A 98 15.33 1.74 -0.49
CA VAL A 98 15.48 2.97 -1.27
C VAL A 98 16.80 3.07 -2.01
N ALA A 99 17.85 2.35 -1.60
CA ALA A 99 19.20 2.46 -2.14
C ALA A 99 19.30 2.25 -3.66
N PHE A 100 18.41 1.43 -4.23
CA PHE A 100 18.33 1.21 -5.69
C PHE A 100 18.00 2.49 -6.47
N PHE A 101 17.26 3.41 -5.88
CA PHE A 101 16.77 4.61 -6.55
C PHE A 101 17.74 5.79 -6.45
N VAL A 102 18.66 5.77 -5.51
CA VAL A 102 19.63 6.86 -5.26
C VAL A 102 20.95 6.65 -5.98
N SER A 103 21.37 5.42 -6.18
CA SER A 103 22.73 5.08 -6.63
C SER A 103 23.04 5.37 -8.11
N LYS A 104 22.07 5.68 -8.96
CA LYS A 104 22.28 5.85 -10.42
C LYS A 104 22.74 7.26 -10.85
N LYS A 105 22.59 8.29 -10.01
CA LYS A 105 23.01 9.66 -10.35
C LYS A 105 24.47 10.01 -9.98
N GLU A 106 25.12 9.19 -9.16
CA GLU A 106 26.52 9.43 -8.75
C GLU A 106 27.56 8.61 -9.52
N LYS A 107 27.15 7.79 -10.49
CA LYS A 107 28.04 6.92 -11.27
C LYS A 107 28.31 7.45 -12.68
N ASP A 108 28.80 8.68 -12.77
CA ASP A 108 29.44 9.15 -14.03
C ASP A 108 30.97 9.07 -13.97
N ASP A 109 31.54 8.41 -12.97
CA ASP A 109 32.98 8.06 -13.02
C ASP A 109 33.31 6.83 -12.16
N THR A 110 34.03 5.89 -12.81
CA THR A 110 34.73 4.71 -12.29
C THR A 110 33.96 3.38 -12.13
N THR A 111 34.42 2.49 -12.99
CA THR A 111 34.29 1.02 -13.03
C THR A 111 34.34 0.33 -11.68
N ILE A 112 33.25 -0.38 -11.28
CA ILE A 112 33.35 -1.53 -10.37
C ILE A 112 32.49 -2.67 -10.91
N SER A 113 33.16 -3.78 -11.24
CA SER A 113 32.58 -5.07 -11.58
C SER A 113 31.79 -5.66 -10.40
N GLY A 114 30.56 -6.06 -10.61
CA GLY A 114 29.79 -6.80 -9.63
C GLY A 114 28.33 -6.96 -10.06
N THR A 115 28.01 -8.16 -10.52
CA THR A 115 26.68 -8.77 -10.75
C THR A 115 25.64 -7.86 -11.40
N GLU A 116 25.56 -7.93 -12.71
CA GLU A 116 24.45 -7.39 -13.51
C GLU A 116 23.14 -8.08 -13.11
N MET A 117 22.43 -7.48 -12.18
CA MET A 117 20.98 -7.64 -12.16
C MET A 117 20.43 -6.78 -13.30
N THR A 118 19.76 -7.41 -14.26
CA THR A 118 18.91 -6.71 -15.22
C THR A 118 17.81 -6.00 -14.45
N THR A 119 18.11 -4.81 -13.99
CA THR A 119 17.17 -3.89 -13.37
C THR A 119 16.22 -3.43 -14.44
N MET A 120 14.92 -3.54 -14.22
CA MET A 120 13.93 -2.69 -14.86
C MET A 120 14.58 -1.30 -15.01
N GLU A 121 14.58 -0.74 -16.21
CA GLU A 121 15.16 0.59 -16.38
C GLU A 121 14.35 1.56 -15.51
N MET A 122 14.97 2.08 -14.48
CA MET A 122 14.32 2.91 -13.46
C MET A 122 13.67 4.18 -14.02
N ALA A 123 14.01 4.54 -15.27
CA ALA A 123 13.39 5.64 -16.01
C ALA A 123 11.90 5.40 -16.32
N THR A 124 11.41 4.16 -16.22
CA THR A 124 10.01 3.79 -16.53
C THR A 124 9.11 3.69 -15.31
N VAL A 125 9.67 3.60 -14.09
CA VAL A 125 8.87 3.51 -12.86
C VAL A 125 8.14 4.84 -12.59
N LYS A 126 6.82 4.80 -12.56
CA LYS A 126 5.97 5.94 -12.25
C LYS A 126 5.37 5.86 -10.85
N ASN A 127 4.98 4.66 -10.41
CA ASN A 127 4.36 4.44 -9.13
C ASN A 127 5.22 3.49 -8.29
N LEU A 128 5.73 3.99 -7.18
CA LEU A 128 6.56 3.25 -6.23
C LEU A 128 5.82 3.03 -4.93
N VAL A 129 5.72 1.79 -4.48
CA VAL A 129 5.38 1.44 -3.10
C VAL A 129 6.66 1.08 -2.37
N LEU A 130 7.05 1.92 -1.44
CA LEU A 130 8.23 1.71 -0.60
C LEU A 130 7.78 1.18 0.76
N ARG A 131 8.15 -0.05 1.10
CA ARG A 131 7.79 -0.70 2.36
C ARG A 131 9.01 -0.83 3.25
N MET A 132 8.89 -0.39 4.49
CA MET A 132 9.95 -0.52 5.50
C MET A 132 9.40 -0.33 6.90
N ASP A 133 10.14 -0.76 7.92
CA ASP A 133 9.82 -0.42 9.29
C ASP A 133 10.24 1.01 9.65
N PHE A 134 9.83 1.47 10.83
CA PHE A 134 10.12 2.82 11.30
C PHE A 134 11.62 3.12 11.38
N ASN A 135 12.41 2.20 11.93
CA ASN A 135 13.84 2.43 12.13
C ASN A 135 14.58 2.54 10.79
N GLU A 136 14.19 1.71 9.83
CA GLU A 136 14.71 1.76 8.49
C GLU A 136 14.29 3.05 7.77
N MET A 137 13.03 3.48 7.92
CA MET A 137 12.54 4.75 7.40
C MET A 137 13.32 5.93 7.99
N LEU A 138 13.53 5.95 9.31
CA LEU A 138 14.28 6.99 9.98
C LEU A 138 15.76 7.04 9.52
N ALA A 139 16.38 5.87 9.38
CA ALA A 139 17.77 5.77 8.91
C ALA A 139 17.95 6.24 7.45
N LYS A 140 16.89 6.18 6.63
CA LYS A 140 16.91 6.48 5.19
C LYS A 140 16.06 7.69 4.80
N LYS A 141 15.66 8.52 5.75
CA LYS A 141 14.77 9.68 5.52
C LYS A 141 15.28 10.63 4.43
N ASP A 142 16.60 10.87 4.39
CA ASP A 142 17.23 11.77 3.40
C ASP A 142 17.26 11.13 2.00
N GLU A 143 17.41 9.82 1.92
CA GLU A 143 17.35 9.07 0.66
C GLU A 143 15.91 9.02 0.12
N ILE A 144 14.93 8.86 0.99
CA ILE A 144 13.51 8.96 0.63
C ILE A 144 13.18 10.35 0.09
N ALA A 145 13.66 11.41 0.75
CA ALA A 145 13.46 12.78 0.31
C ALA A 145 14.02 13.05 -1.10
N LYS A 146 15.10 12.41 -1.49
CA LYS A 146 15.65 12.50 -2.86
C LYS A 146 14.71 11.95 -3.94
N LEU A 147 13.80 11.04 -3.58
CA LEU A 147 12.83 10.49 -4.52
C LEU A 147 11.77 11.52 -4.94
N PHE A 148 11.46 12.49 -4.10
CA PHE A 148 10.43 13.49 -4.36
C PHE A 148 10.71 14.33 -5.60
N ALA A 149 11.98 14.52 -5.94
CA ALA A 149 12.42 15.28 -7.12
C ALA A 149 12.44 14.44 -8.42
N GLN A 150 12.17 13.15 -8.37
CA GLN A 150 12.38 12.25 -9.51
C GLN A 150 11.14 12.06 -10.41
N GLY A 151 10.03 12.73 -10.11
CA GLY A 151 8.78 12.58 -10.85
C GLY A 151 8.05 11.24 -10.59
N LEU A 152 8.42 10.55 -9.51
CA LEU A 152 7.76 9.33 -9.05
C LEU A 152 6.58 9.68 -8.15
N ARG A 153 5.51 8.89 -8.24
CA ARG A 153 4.52 8.82 -7.17
C ARG A 153 5.01 7.86 -6.09
N VAL A 154 5.37 8.38 -4.94
CA VAL A 154 5.91 7.61 -3.82
C VAL A 154 4.81 7.29 -2.83
N ASN A 155 4.56 6.00 -2.59
CA ASN A 155 3.69 5.50 -1.54
C ASN A 155 4.55 4.80 -0.48
N LEU A 156 4.88 5.50 0.59
CA LEU A 156 5.56 4.93 1.74
C LEU A 156 4.55 4.16 2.60
N CYS A 157 4.86 2.92 2.93
CA CYS A 157 4.13 2.05 3.83
C CYS A 157 5.02 1.65 5.00
N ILE A 158 4.77 2.21 6.17
CA ILE A 158 5.47 1.85 7.41
C ILE A 158 4.80 0.59 7.96
N THR A 159 5.56 -0.52 8.04
CA THR A 159 5.00 -1.85 8.28
C THR A 159 4.74 -2.18 9.74
N ASN A 160 5.30 -1.42 10.69
CA ASN A 160 5.22 -1.64 12.13
C ASN A 160 4.62 -0.46 12.91
N VAL A 161 3.69 0.27 12.31
CA VAL A 161 3.08 1.47 12.90
C VAL A 161 2.47 1.22 14.28
N GLU A 162 1.98 0.01 14.52
CA GLU A 162 1.39 -0.39 15.80
C GLU A 162 2.38 -0.53 16.96
N GLN A 163 3.67 -0.55 16.66
CA GLN A 163 4.74 -0.73 17.66
C GLN A 163 5.41 0.58 18.08
N PHE A 164 4.94 1.71 17.58
CA PHE A 164 5.56 3.00 17.86
C PHE A 164 5.51 3.34 19.34
N THR A 165 6.66 3.74 19.88
CA THR A 165 6.78 4.36 21.21
C THR A 165 6.50 5.87 21.12
N ASP A 166 6.30 6.52 22.25
CA ASP A 166 6.11 7.98 22.30
C ASP A 166 7.32 8.71 21.67
N GLU A 167 8.55 8.27 21.93
CA GLU A 167 9.77 8.85 21.37
C GLU A 167 9.84 8.66 19.83
N GLN A 168 9.33 7.55 19.33
CA GLN A 168 9.26 7.30 17.88
C GLN A 168 8.19 8.17 17.22
N ILE A 169 7.08 8.43 17.90
CA ILE A 169 6.04 9.36 17.45
C ILE A 169 6.60 10.79 17.35
N GLU A 170 7.34 11.26 18.34
CA GLU A 170 8.02 12.55 18.30
C GLU A 170 9.06 12.63 17.17
N SER A 171 9.86 11.58 17.00
CA SER A 171 10.84 11.48 15.91
C SER A 171 10.17 11.48 14.54
N TYR A 172 9.02 10.83 14.42
CA TYR A 172 8.24 10.82 13.17
C TYR A 172 7.72 12.21 12.81
N GLN A 173 7.20 12.94 13.79
CA GLN A 173 6.76 14.32 13.58
C GLN A 173 7.92 15.20 13.07
N GLN A 174 9.14 15.02 13.62
CA GLN A 174 10.32 15.74 13.13
C GLN A 174 10.64 15.40 11.67
N VAL A 175 10.58 14.11 11.31
CA VAL A 175 10.79 13.67 9.92
C VAL A 175 9.76 14.28 8.96
N LEU A 176 8.48 14.32 9.35
CA LEU A 176 7.44 14.96 8.54
C LEU A 176 7.72 16.44 8.31
N ASN A 177 8.20 17.16 9.33
CA ASN A 177 8.58 18.57 9.20
C ASN A 177 9.79 18.75 8.28
N GLU A 178 10.79 17.88 8.38
CA GLU A 178 11.97 17.89 7.47
C GLU A 178 11.54 17.63 6.02
N TRP A 179 10.67 16.67 5.79
CA TRP A 179 10.13 16.40 4.46
C TRP A 179 9.26 17.53 3.93
N ASN A 180 8.49 18.21 4.79
CA ASN A 180 7.76 19.42 4.40
C ASN A 180 8.69 20.51 3.86
N ALA A 181 9.83 20.74 4.51
CA ALA A 181 10.80 21.72 4.06
C ALA A 181 11.37 21.37 2.66
N VAL A 182 11.66 20.08 2.42
CA VAL A 182 12.13 19.59 1.10
C VAL A 182 11.04 19.76 0.05
N LEU A 183 9.82 19.33 0.35
CA LEU A 183 8.68 19.41 -0.57
C LEU A 183 8.38 20.88 -0.92
N LEU A 184 8.37 21.80 0.07
CA LEU A 184 8.17 23.23 -0.17
C LEU A 184 9.19 23.79 -1.13
N GLU A 185 10.47 23.41 -1.01
CA GLU A 185 11.52 23.86 -1.91
C GLU A 185 11.33 23.32 -3.34
N LEU A 186 10.84 22.10 -3.49
CA LEU A 186 10.50 21.55 -4.80
C LEU A 186 9.31 22.29 -5.45
N PHE A 187 8.29 22.65 -4.67
CA PHE A 187 7.18 23.48 -5.17
C PHE A 187 7.66 24.85 -5.61
N LYS A 188 8.57 25.51 -4.89
CA LYS A 188 9.20 26.77 -5.33
C LYS A 188 9.96 26.66 -6.66
N GLN A 189 10.46 25.46 -6.97
CA GLN A 189 11.12 25.15 -8.25
C GLN A 189 10.12 24.80 -9.37
N GLY A 190 8.82 24.85 -9.10
CA GLY A 190 7.76 24.50 -10.06
C GLY A 190 7.56 23.00 -10.24
N LEU A 191 8.10 22.16 -9.35
CA LEU A 191 7.85 20.73 -9.34
C LEU A 191 6.59 20.40 -8.54
N SER A 192 5.93 19.29 -8.86
CA SER A 192 4.72 18.81 -8.18
C SER A 192 4.94 17.39 -7.65
N PRO A 193 5.68 17.22 -6.57
CA PRO A 193 5.96 15.90 -6.01
C PRO A 193 4.68 15.22 -5.51
N GLN A 194 4.59 13.90 -5.71
CA GLN A 194 3.46 13.08 -5.27
C GLN A 194 3.92 12.11 -4.18
N PHE A 195 3.49 12.37 -2.96
CA PHE A 195 3.85 11.58 -1.78
C PHE A 195 2.62 11.32 -0.91
N ASN A 196 2.31 10.04 -0.68
CA ASN A 196 1.06 9.63 -0.04
C ASN A 196 0.87 10.19 1.38
N LEU A 197 1.93 10.38 2.16
CA LEU A 197 1.80 10.84 3.54
C LEU A 197 1.50 12.34 3.66
N LEU A 198 1.92 13.15 2.67
CA LEU A 198 1.84 14.60 2.75
C LEU A 198 1.06 15.22 1.59
N THR A 199 1.57 15.14 0.36
CA THR A 199 0.98 15.88 -0.77
C THR A 199 -0.34 15.29 -1.26
N ASP A 200 -0.55 13.98 -1.16
CA ASP A 200 -1.81 13.35 -1.56
C ASP A 200 -2.98 13.85 -0.72
N ARG A 201 -2.76 14.16 0.58
CA ARG A 201 -3.80 14.68 1.47
C ARG A 201 -4.42 15.98 0.96
N MET A 202 -3.62 16.84 0.33
CA MET A 202 -4.06 18.14 -0.20
C MET A 202 -5.07 18.01 -1.33
N MET A 203 -5.20 16.82 -1.93
CA MET A 203 -6.10 16.53 -3.04
C MET A 203 -7.35 15.78 -2.59
N LEU A 204 -7.48 15.45 -1.29
CA LEU A 204 -8.57 14.62 -0.78
C LEU A 204 -9.66 15.47 -0.13
N GLU A 205 -10.91 15.23 -0.52
CA GLU A 205 -12.12 15.83 0.08
C GLU A 205 -12.80 14.89 1.09
N LYS A 206 -12.41 13.62 1.10
CA LYS A 206 -12.97 12.57 1.96
C LYS A 206 -11.91 11.52 2.29
N MET A 207 -12.21 10.69 3.28
CA MET A 207 -11.36 9.57 3.66
C MET A 207 -11.05 8.68 2.45
N HIS A 208 -9.77 8.52 2.14
CA HIS A 208 -9.24 7.59 1.15
C HIS A 208 -8.69 6.36 1.85
N ASN A 209 -9.56 5.51 2.35
CA ASN A 209 -9.20 4.30 3.06
C ASN A 209 -8.98 3.10 2.10
N CYS A 210 -8.52 1.99 2.65
CA CYS A 210 -8.25 0.77 1.90
C CYS A 210 -9.52 0.13 1.32
N GLU A 211 -10.69 0.32 1.97
CA GLU A 211 -12.01 -0.24 1.60
C GLU A 211 -12.01 -1.74 1.24
N ALA A 212 -11.12 -2.52 1.87
CA ALA A 212 -11.04 -3.97 1.70
C ALA A 212 -12.41 -4.62 2.00
N GLY A 213 -12.92 -5.44 1.07
CA GLY A 213 -14.24 -6.06 1.14
C GLY A 213 -15.41 -5.14 0.78
N VAL A 214 -15.18 -3.85 0.53
CA VAL A 214 -16.23 -2.87 0.13
C VAL A 214 -16.11 -2.53 -1.34
N ASN A 215 -14.95 -2.02 -1.78
CA ASN A 215 -14.68 -1.70 -3.17
C ASN A 215 -13.63 -2.61 -3.81
N ASN A 216 -12.85 -3.34 -3.04
CA ASN A 216 -11.87 -4.30 -3.53
C ASN A 216 -11.99 -5.66 -2.84
N ILE A 217 -11.60 -6.71 -3.55
CA ILE A 217 -11.57 -8.09 -3.09
C ILE A 217 -10.34 -8.78 -3.67
N THR A 218 -9.81 -9.78 -2.98
CA THR A 218 -8.64 -10.54 -3.42
C THR A 218 -8.99 -11.97 -3.78
N LEU A 219 -8.58 -12.42 -4.95
CA LEU A 219 -8.57 -13.82 -5.35
C LEU A 219 -7.17 -14.39 -5.11
N ALA A 220 -7.07 -15.46 -4.35
CA ALA A 220 -5.82 -16.14 -4.04
C ALA A 220 -5.59 -17.39 -4.91
N PRO A 221 -4.36 -17.95 -4.94
CA PRO A 221 -4.01 -19.13 -5.75
C PRO A 221 -4.86 -20.37 -5.48
N ASN A 222 -5.46 -20.48 -4.29
CA ASN A 222 -6.37 -21.56 -3.92
C ASN A 222 -7.79 -21.43 -4.51
N GLY A 223 -8.07 -20.39 -5.31
CA GLY A 223 -9.38 -20.14 -5.92
C GLY A 223 -10.43 -19.53 -5.01
N LYS A 224 -10.07 -19.16 -3.77
CA LYS A 224 -10.95 -18.51 -2.80
C LYS A 224 -10.77 -17.00 -2.80
N PHE A 225 -11.83 -16.30 -2.38
CA PHE A 225 -11.83 -14.85 -2.19
C PHE A 225 -11.53 -14.47 -0.74
N TYR A 226 -10.80 -13.38 -0.56
CA TYR A 226 -10.43 -12.79 0.73
C TYR A 226 -10.69 -11.28 0.71
N LEU A 227 -10.91 -10.67 1.87
CA LEU A 227 -11.09 -9.20 1.95
C LEU A 227 -9.86 -8.46 1.40
N CYS A 228 -8.64 -8.94 1.71
CA CYS A 228 -7.39 -8.46 1.15
C CYS A 228 -6.31 -9.56 1.24
N PRO A 229 -5.14 -9.40 0.60
CA PRO A 229 -4.05 -10.39 0.65
C PRO A 229 -3.64 -10.82 2.05
N ALA A 230 -3.66 -9.89 3.01
CA ALA A 230 -3.23 -10.16 4.38
C ALA A 230 -4.07 -11.25 5.08
N PHE A 231 -5.37 -11.32 4.81
CA PHE A 231 -6.25 -12.36 5.36
C PHE A 231 -5.92 -13.74 4.79
N TYR A 232 -5.48 -13.80 3.54
CA TYR A 232 -4.98 -15.03 2.94
C TYR A 232 -3.67 -15.49 3.58
N TYR A 233 -2.73 -14.57 3.74
CA TYR A 233 -1.44 -14.89 4.36
C TYR A 233 -1.60 -15.38 5.80
N ASP A 234 -2.49 -14.75 6.58
CA ASP A 234 -2.79 -15.17 7.95
C ASP A 234 -3.39 -16.57 8.01
N GLU A 235 -4.32 -16.91 7.11
CA GLU A 235 -4.93 -18.24 7.04
C GLU A 235 -3.88 -19.30 6.72
N LYS A 236 -3.03 -19.05 5.73
CA LYS A 236 -1.94 -19.96 5.37
C LYS A 236 -0.96 -20.20 6.53
N MET A 237 -0.59 -19.14 7.24
CA MET A 237 0.30 -19.23 8.40
C MET A 237 -0.34 -19.99 9.56
N GLN A 238 -1.64 -19.83 9.79
CA GLN A 238 -2.36 -20.61 10.81
C GLN A 238 -2.38 -22.09 10.45
N VAL A 239 -2.65 -22.45 9.20
CA VAL A 239 -2.58 -23.85 8.73
C VAL A 239 -1.18 -24.43 8.95
N TYR A 240 -0.13 -23.68 8.61
CA TYR A 240 1.26 -24.10 8.85
C TYR A 240 1.57 -24.31 10.32
N ASN A 241 1.11 -23.40 11.20
CA ASN A 241 1.31 -23.51 12.65
C ASN A 241 0.45 -24.63 13.28
N GLN A 242 -0.71 -24.95 12.71
CA GLN A 242 -1.62 -25.99 13.20
C GLN A 242 -1.12 -27.40 12.90
N LEU A 243 -0.48 -27.60 11.75
CA LEU A 243 0.23 -28.85 11.47
C LEU A 243 1.24 -29.18 12.58
N ASN A 244 1.69 -28.14 13.31
CA ASN A 244 2.63 -28.26 14.41
C ASN A 244 1.98 -28.21 15.82
N HIS A 245 0.74 -27.71 16.01
CA HIS A 245 0.16 -27.40 17.35
C HIS A 245 -1.33 -27.67 17.56
N HIS A 246 -2.03 -28.38 16.70
CA HIS A 246 -3.44 -28.85 16.89
C HIS A 246 -4.50 -27.80 17.26
N GLN A 247 -4.44 -26.59 16.72
CA GLN A 247 -5.52 -25.58 16.90
C GLN A 247 -6.46 -25.50 15.68
N PRO A 248 -7.77 -25.17 15.86
CA PRO A 248 -8.70 -25.12 14.73
C PRO A 248 -8.38 -23.99 13.76
N SER A 249 -8.45 -24.26 12.45
CA SER A 249 -8.24 -23.25 11.40
C SER A 249 -9.41 -22.27 11.36
N SER A 250 -9.13 -20.97 11.37
CA SER A 250 -10.13 -19.99 10.97
C SER A 250 -10.10 -19.87 9.45
N ASP A 251 -11.17 -20.22 8.77
CA ASP A 251 -11.35 -19.90 7.35
C ASP A 251 -11.61 -18.39 7.25
N ASN A 252 -10.66 -17.65 6.67
CA ASN A 252 -10.77 -16.21 6.45
C ASN A 252 -11.33 -15.87 5.07
N SER A 253 -11.70 -16.88 4.28
CA SER A 253 -12.25 -16.67 2.95
C SER A 253 -13.67 -16.08 3.01
N VAL A 254 -14.01 -15.34 1.98
CA VAL A 254 -15.32 -14.69 1.80
C VAL A 254 -15.96 -15.14 0.49
N GLY A 255 -15.85 -16.44 0.21
CA GLY A 255 -16.37 -17.08 -0.99
C GLY A 255 -15.29 -17.71 -1.86
N ASP A 256 -15.70 -18.24 -3.01
CA ASP A 256 -14.84 -18.88 -3.99
C ASP A 256 -15.36 -18.70 -5.43
N LEU A 257 -14.58 -19.16 -6.42
CA LEU A 257 -14.94 -19.03 -7.84
C LEU A 257 -16.14 -19.90 -8.27
N GLU A 258 -16.53 -20.89 -7.48
CA GLU A 258 -17.65 -21.79 -7.80
C GLU A 258 -18.96 -21.28 -7.23
N ASN A 259 -18.94 -20.81 -5.98
CA ASN A 259 -20.10 -20.37 -5.23
C ASN A 259 -20.30 -18.84 -5.25
N GLY A 260 -19.26 -18.09 -5.67
CA GLY A 260 -19.25 -16.63 -5.68
C GLY A 260 -18.84 -16.02 -4.34
N LEU A 261 -19.14 -14.74 -4.16
CA LEU A 261 -18.78 -13.98 -2.96
C LEU A 261 -19.82 -14.19 -1.86
N ASP A 262 -19.35 -14.43 -0.65
CA ASP A 262 -20.12 -14.44 0.59
C ASP A 262 -19.40 -13.62 1.64
N ILE A 263 -19.59 -12.30 1.62
CA ILE A 263 -18.98 -11.36 2.57
C ILE A 263 -19.96 -11.13 3.71
N PRO A 264 -19.75 -11.74 4.88
CA PRO A 264 -20.65 -11.58 6.01
C PRO A 264 -20.73 -10.12 6.45
N ASN A 265 -21.96 -9.60 6.57
CA ASN A 265 -22.22 -8.24 7.06
C ASN A 265 -21.37 -7.16 6.35
N GLN A 266 -21.24 -7.24 5.02
CA GLN A 266 -20.38 -6.34 4.21
C GLN A 266 -20.60 -4.86 4.55
N GLN A 267 -21.82 -4.44 4.90
CA GLN A 267 -22.12 -3.07 5.30
C GLN A 267 -21.29 -2.61 6.51
N LEU A 268 -20.91 -3.51 7.43
CA LEU A 268 -20.12 -3.16 8.60
C LEU A 268 -18.66 -2.85 8.26
N LEU A 269 -18.18 -3.24 7.07
CA LEU A 269 -16.85 -2.88 6.59
C LEU A 269 -16.75 -1.43 6.12
N ARG A 270 -17.90 -0.78 5.90
CA ARG A 270 -17.95 0.59 5.38
C ARG A 270 -17.55 1.61 6.44
N LEU A 271 -16.99 2.73 5.97
CA LEU A 271 -16.59 3.84 6.84
C LEU A 271 -17.73 4.35 7.72
N ASP A 272 -18.95 4.40 7.21
CA ASP A 272 -20.13 4.87 7.93
C ASP A 272 -20.42 4.08 9.23
N HIS A 273 -19.96 2.83 9.28
CA HIS A 273 -20.09 1.93 10.43
C HIS A 273 -18.86 1.90 11.33
N ALA A 274 -17.85 2.77 11.08
CA ALA A 274 -16.65 2.89 11.91
C ALA A 274 -16.78 4.11 12.83
N PRO A 275 -17.17 3.96 14.10
CA PRO A 275 -17.55 5.08 14.98
C PRO A 275 -16.46 6.15 15.13
N LEU A 276 -15.20 5.73 15.22
CA LEU A 276 -14.05 6.62 15.39
C LEU A 276 -13.63 7.28 14.06
N CYS A 277 -13.85 6.61 12.92
CA CYS A 277 -13.30 7.03 11.65
C CYS A 277 -14.29 7.82 10.77
N ARG A 278 -15.60 7.58 10.93
CA ARG A 278 -16.64 8.16 10.04
C ARG A 278 -16.65 9.69 9.96
N ASN A 279 -16.20 10.36 11.02
CA ASN A 279 -16.13 11.82 11.11
C ASN A 279 -14.68 12.33 11.12
N CYS A 280 -13.69 11.45 10.96
CA CYS A 280 -12.28 11.82 10.99
C CYS A 280 -11.87 12.51 9.68
N ASP A 281 -11.00 13.51 9.76
CA ASP A 281 -10.47 14.26 8.63
C ASP A 281 -9.03 13.88 8.24
N ALA A 282 -8.44 12.91 8.89
CA ALA A 282 -7.17 12.31 8.47
C ALA A 282 -7.37 11.47 7.20
N PHE A 283 -7.70 12.11 6.07
CA PHE A 283 -8.20 11.47 4.85
C PHE A 283 -7.19 10.55 4.16
N GLN A 284 -5.88 10.71 4.38
CA GLN A 284 -4.85 9.78 3.91
C GLN A 284 -4.75 8.50 4.75
N CYS A 285 -5.36 8.46 5.93
CA CYS A 285 -5.39 7.25 6.77
C CYS A 285 -6.09 6.11 6.03
N ARG A 286 -5.39 5.00 5.82
CA ARG A 286 -5.91 3.87 5.07
C ARG A 286 -6.87 2.99 5.86
N ARG A 287 -7.03 3.20 7.17
CA ARG A 287 -7.94 2.42 8.02
C ARG A 287 -7.91 0.93 7.68
N CYS A 288 -6.75 0.28 7.91
CA CYS A 288 -6.51 -1.09 7.48
C CYS A 288 -7.35 -2.10 8.29
N PRO A 289 -8.37 -2.76 7.71
CA PRO A 289 -9.22 -3.71 8.45
C PRO A 289 -8.44 -4.90 9.00
N TRP A 290 -7.43 -5.37 8.28
CA TRP A 290 -6.58 -6.46 8.76
C TRP A 290 -5.79 -6.06 10.00
N LEU A 291 -5.14 -4.88 9.99
CA LEU A 291 -4.38 -4.38 11.13
C LEU A 291 -5.29 -4.14 12.34
N ASN A 292 -6.46 -3.53 12.11
CA ASN A 292 -7.46 -3.34 13.13
C ASN A 292 -7.85 -4.67 13.78
N ARG A 293 -8.25 -5.66 12.99
CA ARG A 293 -8.60 -6.99 13.50
C ARG A 293 -7.47 -7.64 14.29
N LYS A 294 -6.24 -7.52 13.81
CA LYS A 294 -5.06 -8.08 14.47
C LYS A 294 -4.83 -7.47 15.85
N LEU A 295 -5.06 -6.17 16.02
CA LEU A 295 -4.72 -5.42 17.22
C LEU A 295 -5.89 -5.26 18.20
N THR A 296 -7.09 -5.09 17.69
CA THR A 296 -8.27 -4.75 18.50
C THR A 296 -9.40 -5.79 18.42
N TRP A 297 -9.21 -6.86 17.63
CA TRP A 297 -10.22 -7.90 17.36
C TRP A 297 -11.46 -7.39 16.60
N ASP A 298 -11.47 -6.13 16.18
CA ASP A 298 -12.54 -5.48 15.44
C ASP A 298 -12.00 -4.86 14.13
N LEU A 299 -12.71 -5.06 13.04
CA LEU A 299 -12.34 -4.53 11.71
C LEU A 299 -12.41 -2.99 11.63
N ASN A 300 -13.21 -2.35 12.49
CA ASN A 300 -13.49 -0.92 12.46
C ASN A 300 -12.83 -0.11 13.58
N THR A 301 -12.13 -0.78 14.50
CA THR A 301 -11.47 -0.11 15.63
C THR A 301 -9.96 -0.04 15.37
N PRO A 302 -9.39 1.12 15.01
CA PRO A 302 -7.96 1.29 14.79
C PRO A 302 -7.19 1.25 16.12
N SER A 303 -5.88 0.99 16.05
CA SER A 303 -4.99 1.18 17.19
C SER A 303 -4.75 2.67 17.45
N HIS A 304 -4.39 3.01 18.69
CA HIS A 304 -4.02 4.38 19.08
C HIS A 304 -2.89 4.91 18.19
N GLN A 305 -1.80 4.15 18.04
CA GLN A 305 -0.64 4.56 17.26
C GLN A 305 -1.00 4.88 15.79
N GLN A 306 -1.85 4.06 15.18
CA GLN A 306 -2.30 4.31 13.80
C GLN A 306 -3.09 5.63 13.70
N CYS A 307 -3.94 5.95 14.69
CA CYS A 307 -4.66 7.21 14.71
C CYS A 307 -3.71 8.39 14.90
N VAL A 308 -2.82 8.33 15.88
CA VAL A 308 -1.84 9.41 16.16
C VAL A 308 -1.00 9.69 14.92
N MET A 309 -0.46 8.65 14.27
CA MET A 309 0.34 8.79 13.05
C MET A 309 -0.42 9.51 11.94
N ALA A 310 -1.66 9.07 11.65
CA ALA A 310 -2.48 9.68 10.62
C ALA A 310 -2.85 11.14 10.92
N HIS A 311 -3.01 11.50 12.19
CA HIS A 311 -3.25 12.88 12.61
C HIS A 311 -1.99 13.75 12.47
N LEU A 312 -0.80 13.23 12.78
CA LEU A 312 0.46 13.93 12.52
C LEU A 312 0.66 14.20 11.02
N GLU A 313 0.39 13.22 10.17
CA GLU A 313 0.44 13.37 8.71
C GLU A 313 -0.56 14.43 8.21
N ARG A 314 -1.79 14.43 8.73
CA ARG A 314 -2.78 15.47 8.45
C ARG A 314 -2.28 16.87 8.82
N ASN A 315 -1.75 17.01 10.03
CA ASN A 315 -1.26 18.30 10.52
C ASN A 315 -0.08 18.80 9.66
N ALA A 316 0.90 17.93 9.40
CA ALA A 316 2.02 18.25 8.52
C ALA A 316 1.58 18.62 7.09
N SER A 317 0.57 17.92 6.54
CA SER A 317 0.01 18.25 5.22
C SER A 317 -0.67 19.63 5.21
N ARG A 318 -1.36 19.99 6.30
CA ARG A 318 -1.99 21.31 6.46
C ARG A 318 -0.95 22.41 6.49
N ASP A 319 0.11 22.21 7.28
CA ASP A 319 1.18 23.18 7.41
C ASP A 319 1.87 23.37 6.07
N LEU A 320 2.22 22.30 5.37
CA LEU A 320 2.78 22.36 4.02
C LEU A 320 1.86 23.10 3.02
N LEU A 321 0.55 22.82 3.04
CA LEU A 321 -0.43 23.49 2.17
C LEU A 321 -0.46 25.01 2.43
N ASN A 322 -0.41 25.44 3.69
CA ASN A 322 -0.38 26.84 4.06
C ASN A 322 0.89 27.52 3.55
N ASP A 323 2.05 26.89 3.75
CA ASP A 323 3.33 27.40 3.27
C ASP A 323 3.38 27.52 1.73
N ILE A 324 2.82 26.55 0.99
CA ILE A 324 2.75 26.62 -0.47
C ILE A 324 1.83 27.78 -0.93
N ARG A 325 0.72 28.00 -0.24
CA ARG A 325 -0.18 29.12 -0.55
C ARG A 325 0.48 30.47 -0.33
N GLU A 326 1.39 30.59 0.64
CA GLU A 326 2.15 31.83 0.88
C GLU A 326 3.13 32.16 -0.25
N ILE A 327 3.65 31.17 -0.95
CA ILE A 327 4.53 31.41 -2.11
C ILE A 327 3.75 31.71 -3.41
N GLY A 328 2.42 31.71 -3.37
CA GLY A 328 1.55 32.12 -4.48
C GLY A 328 1.39 31.10 -5.59
N GLU A 329 1.80 29.87 -5.37
CA GLU A 329 1.70 28.79 -6.33
C GLU A 329 0.29 28.17 -6.40
N TYR A 330 0.05 27.43 -7.48
CA TYR A 330 -1.19 26.71 -7.70
C TYR A 330 -1.42 25.64 -6.62
N MET A 331 -2.51 25.81 -5.87
CA MET A 331 -2.99 24.83 -4.92
C MET A 331 -4.51 24.67 -4.99
N PRO A 332 -5.04 23.45 -4.76
CA PRO A 332 -6.47 23.24 -4.66
C PRO A 332 -7.05 24.11 -3.54
N GLN A 333 -8.29 24.58 -3.74
CA GLN A 333 -9.00 25.40 -2.75
C GLN A 333 -9.59 24.54 -1.62
N ILE A 334 -8.85 23.54 -1.19
CA ILE A 334 -9.23 22.63 -0.10
C ILE A 334 -8.60 23.15 1.19
N ASP A 335 -9.41 23.30 2.22
CA ASP A 335 -8.93 23.59 3.56
C ASP A 335 -8.79 22.30 4.34
N ILE A 336 -7.57 22.00 4.79
CA ILE A 336 -7.33 20.91 5.71
C ILE A 336 -7.68 21.39 7.11
N LYS A 337 -8.90 21.07 7.55
CA LYS A 337 -9.40 21.47 8.86
C LYS A 337 -8.99 20.44 9.91
N GLU A 338 -8.80 20.89 11.12
CA GLU A 338 -8.74 20.02 12.27
C GLU A 338 -10.16 19.79 12.79
N ILE A 339 -10.53 18.54 13.02
CA ILE A 339 -11.82 18.23 13.63
C ILE A 339 -11.78 18.64 15.11
N ASP A 340 -12.77 19.41 15.52
CA ASP A 340 -12.98 19.81 16.92
C ASP A 340 -13.72 18.71 17.70
N TYR A 341 -13.13 17.50 17.73
CA TYR A 341 -13.58 16.46 18.63
C TYR A 341 -12.38 15.69 19.20
N LEU A 342 -12.51 15.26 20.44
CA LEU A 342 -11.50 14.42 21.06
C LEU A 342 -11.52 13.03 20.42
N ASP A 343 -10.42 12.65 19.81
CA ASP A 343 -10.13 11.24 19.57
C ASP A 343 -10.09 10.54 20.95
N PRO A 344 -10.91 9.51 21.20
CA PRO A 344 -10.92 8.83 22.49
C PRO A 344 -9.57 8.18 22.84
N PHE A 345 -8.67 8.06 21.89
CA PHE A 345 -7.29 7.60 22.08
C PHE A 345 -6.29 8.75 22.22
N ASP A 346 -6.65 9.96 21.82
CA ASP A 346 -5.80 11.14 21.92
C ASP A 346 -5.97 11.75 23.33
N VAL A 347 -5.46 11.05 24.31
CA VAL A 347 -5.45 11.54 25.70
C VAL A 347 -4.36 12.60 25.76
N ARG A 348 -4.75 13.86 25.57
CA ARG A 348 -3.85 14.98 25.87
C ARG A 348 -3.41 14.84 27.32
N LYS A 349 -2.11 14.70 27.53
CA LYS A 349 -1.50 14.69 28.89
C LYS A 349 -1.54 16.05 29.59
N GLU A 350 -2.32 16.99 29.10
CA GLU A 350 -2.51 18.31 29.70
C GLU A 350 -3.84 18.38 30.44
N PHE A 351 -3.78 18.01 31.72
CA PHE A 351 -4.69 18.49 32.73
C PHE A 351 -3.86 19.22 33.82
#